data_90cfc17f135b51580ef2f44354926966
#
_entry.id   90cfc17f135b51580ef2f44354926966
#
_cell.length_a   1.000
_cell.length_b   1.000
_cell.length_c   1.000
_cell.angle_alpha   90.00
_cell.angle_beta   90.00
_cell.angle_gamma   90.00
#
_symmetry.space_group_name_H-M   'P 1'
#
loop_
_entity.id
_entity.type
_entity.pdbx_description
1 polymer ?
#
loop_
_entity_poly.entity_id
_entity_poly.type
_entity_poly.pdbx_seq_one_letter_code
_entity_poly.pdbx_strand_id
1 'polypeptide(L)'
;AQVLTPGALSLSPPACMLCRRAEADPDTCGRKLEKQGLCAHEFCLFFANGIFQQRSSDGVCLKDIRNTIKRAAQKCCFVCGESGATITCREMGCDRSFHLPCAVEGGCVTQFFGLYRSFCWEHRPQQTVDAAPDGDTTCLICLELVGDSMSYGTMVCPACKHAWFHRSCIQ
;
A
#
# COMPACT_ATOMS: atom_id res chain seq x y z
N ALA A 1 37.64 32.63 26.28
CA ALA A 1 36.19 32.44 26.39
C ALA A 1 35.68 31.82 25.12
N GLN A 2 35.44 30.48 25.13
CA GLN A 2 34.82 29.78 24.01
C GLN A 2 33.31 29.94 24.14
N VAL A 3 32.70 30.54 23.13
CA VAL A 3 31.25 30.64 22.99
C VAL A 3 30.72 29.28 22.53
N LEU A 4 30.07 28.57 23.42
CA LEU A 4 29.32 27.35 23.12
C LEU A 4 28.06 27.77 22.31
N THR A 5 28.01 27.46 21.04
CA THR A 5 26.79 27.57 20.26
C THR A 5 25.77 26.58 20.80
N PRO A 6 24.49 26.98 21.02
CA PRO A 6 23.45 26.05 21.42
C PRO A 6 23.24 25.04 20.30
N GLY A 7 23.39 23.75 20.64
CA GLY A 7 23.16 22.66 19.69
C GLY A 7 21.78 22.78 19.07
N ALA A 8 21.73 22.77 17.74
CA ALA A 8 20.51 22.62 16.98
C ALA A 8 19.86 21.31 17.44
N LEU A 9 18.74 21.39 18.14
CA LEU A 9 17.86 20.27 18.38
C LEU A 9 17.42 19.77 16.99
N SER A 10 18.00 18.67 16.56
CA SER A 10 17.57 17.95 15.36
C SER A 10 16.15 17.46 15.64
N LEU A 11 15.17 18.28 15.29
CA LEU A 11 13.77 17.87 15.30
C LEU A 11 13.60 16.88 14.14
N SER A 12 13.69 15.59 14.43
CA SER A 12 13.33 14.56 13.49
C SER A 12 11.92 14.85 12.95
N PRO A 13 11.69 14.73 11.64
CA PRO A 13 10.36 14.98 11.09
C PRO A 13 9.33 14.06 11.76
N PRO A 14 8.11 14.56 12.01
CA PRO A 14 7.10 13.78 12.70
C PRO A 14 6.79 12.49 11.92
N ALA A 15 6.69 11.38 12.64
CA ALA A 15 6.39 10.08 12.04
C ALA A 15 4.91 9.98 11.68
N CYS A 16 4.61 9.27 10.58
CA CYS A 16 3.25 8.93 10.20
C CYS A 16 2.57 8.11 11.30
N MET A 17 1.43 8.56 11.78
CA MET A 17 0.68 7.90 12.86
C MET A 17 0.11 6.52 12.47
N LEU A 18 0.04 6.22 11.16
CA LEU A 18 -0.51 4.97 10.64
C LEU A 18 0.54 3.92 10.32
N CYS A 19 1.70 4.30 9.77
CA CYS A 19 2.77 3.36 9.47
C CYS A 19 4.00 3.52 10.37
N ARG A 20 4.02 4.53 11.25
CA ARG A 20 5.08 4.85 12.21
C ARG A 20 6.43 5.23 11.62
N ARG A 21 6.54 5.40 10.31
CA ARG A 21 7.77 5.86 9.65
C ARG A 21 7.77 7.38 9.50
N ALA A 22 8.88 8.01 9.83
CA ALA A 22 9.10 9.43 9.60
C ALA A 22 9.32 9.72 8.11
N GLU A 23 10.04 8.83 7.45
CA GLU A 23 10.31 8.86 6.02
C GLU A 23 9.83 7.56 5.38
N ALA A 24 9.25 7.65 4.22
CA ALA A 24 8.82 6.52 3.41
C ALA A 24 8.87 6.93 1.94
N ASP A 25 9.00 5.95 1.06
CA ASP A 25 8.99 6.16 -0.36
C ASP A 25 7.69 6.88 -0.79
N PRO A 26 7.78 8.07 -1.42
CA PRO A 26 6.61 8.85 -1.82
C PRO A 26 5.79 8.17 -2.91
N ASP A 27 6.38 7.32 -3.74
CA ASP A 27 5.66 6.57 -4.77
C ASP A 27 4.76 5.51 -4.12
N THR A 28 5.21 4.92 -3.01
CA THR A 28 4.44 3.91 -2.27
C THR A 28 3.46 4.54 -1.28
N CYS A 29 3.85 5.58 -0.56
CA CYS A 29 3.09 6.12 0.57
C CYS A 29 2.41 7.46 0.30
N GLY A 30 2.73 8.12 -0.80
CA GLY A 30 2.26 9.47 -1.10
C GLY A 30 2.91 10.53 -0.21
N ARG A 31 2.43 11.76 -0.33
CA ARG A 31 2.92 12.90 0.45
C ARG A 31 2.57 12.73 1.94
N LYS A 32 3.44 13.28 2.80
CA LYS A 32 3.12 13.42 4.21
C LYS A 32 2.21 14.65 4.41
N LEU A 33 1.09 14.42 5.06
CA LEU A 33 0.09 15.44 5.38
C LEU A 33 0.14 15.74 6.87
N GLU A 34 0.24 17.03 7.20
CA GLU A 34 0.23 17.51 8.58
C GLU A 34 -0.93 18.50 8.76
N LYS A 35 -1.87 18.19 9.63
CA LYS A 35 -3.01 19.05 9.93
C LYS A 35 -3.52 18.82 11.33
N GLN A 36 -3.67 19.89 12.11
CA GLN A 36 -4.28 19.87 13.47
C GLN A 36 -3.67 18.79 14.40
N GLY A 37 -2.33 18.64 14.37
CA GLY A 37 -1.64 17.65 15.18
C GLY A 37 -1.70 16.21 14.66
N LEU A 38 -2.23 16.00 13.46
CA LEU A 38 -2.17 14.76 12.72
C LEU A 38 -1.03 14.80 11.73
N CYS A 39 -0.22 13.74 11.69
CA CYS A 39 0.79 13.51 10.67
C CYS A 39 0.57 12.12 10.07
N ALA A 40 0.29 12.04 8.78
CA ALA A 40 0.11 10.78 8.08
C ALA A 40 0.46 10.90 6.60
N HIS A 41 0.96 9.80 6.00
CA HIS A 41 1.09 9.74 4.56
C HIS A 41 -0.27 9.61 3.89
N GLU A 42 -0.42 10.23 2.75
CA GLU A 42 -1.67 10.29 1.98
C GLU A 42 -2.23 8.89 1.69
N PHE A 43 -1.41 7.99 1.16
CA PHE A 43 -1.86 6.65 0.83
C PHE A 43 -2.03 5.74 2.06
N CYS A 44 -1.32 6.00 3.16
CA CYS A 44 -1.61 5.34 4.43
C CYS A 44 -3.03 5.65 4.94
N LEU A 45 -3.53 6.86 4.67
CA LEU A 45 -4.93 7.22 4.96
C LEU A 45 -5.90 6.49 4.03
N PHE A 46 -5.61 6.42 2.73
CA PHE A 46 -6.49 5.76 1.76
C PHE A 46 -6.71 4.28 2.07
N PHE A 47 -5.65 3.58 2.42
CA PHE A 47 -5.70 2.13 2.61
C PHE A 47 -6.01 1.69 4.03
N ALA A 48 -5.92 2.58 5.02
CA ALA A 48 -6.25 2.23 6.39
C ALA A 48 -7.70 1.79 6.53
N ASN A 49 -7.91 0.61 7.12
CA ASN A 49 -9.23 0.00 7.23
C ASN A 49 -10.21 0.88 8.02
N GLY A 50 -11.32 1.21 7.40
CA GLY A 50 -12.43 1.93 8.02
C GLY A 50 -12.36 3.46 7.93
N ILE A 51 -11.34 4.04 7.27
CA ILE A 51 -11.27 5.50 7.08
C ILE A 51 -12.08 5.93 5.84
N PHE A 52 -11.79 5.36 4.68
CA PHE A 52 -12.46 5.75 3.42
C PHE A 52 -13.68 4.91 3.06
N GLN A 53 -13.91 3.80 3.75
CA GLN A 53 -15.07 2.94 3.51
C GLN A 53 -16.37 3.52 4.12
N GLN A 54 -16.25 4.50 5.02
CA GLN A 54 -17.38 5.26 5.58
C GLN A 54 -17.35 6.68 5.01
N ARG A 55 -17.64 6.81 3.72
CA ARG A 55 -17.84 8.13 3.10
C ARG A 55 -19.06 8.82 3.70
N SER A 56 -18.84 9.63 4.71
CA SER A 56 -19.70 10.78 4.95
C SER A 56 -19.22 11.93 4.03
N SER A 57 -20.14 12.75 3.56
CA SER A 57 -19.91 13.91 2.70
C SER A 57 -18.88 14.93 3.24
N ASP A 58 -18.44 14.79 4.47
CA ASP A 58 -17.67 15.80 5.21
C ASP A 58 -16.15 15.53 5.25
N GLY A 59 -15.65 14.54 4.48
CA GLY A 59 -14.23 14.19 4.44
C GLY A 59 -13.77 13.31 5.60
N VAL A 60 -12.44 13.09 5.68
CA VAL A 60 -11.83 12.24 6.72
C VAL A 60 -11.82 12.97 8.06
N CYS A 61 -12.48 12.41 9.05
CA CYS A 61 -12.53 12.97 10.41
C CYS A 61 -11.34 12.50 11.25
N LEU A 62 -10.74 13.41 12.03
CA LEU A 62 -9.65 13.09 12.98
C LEU A 62 -10.04 12.01 13.98
N LYS A 63 -11.32 11.93 14.34
CA LYS A 63 -11.86 10.90 15.24
C LYS A 63 -11.73 9.50 14.62
N ASP A 64 -12.01 9.37 13.32
CA ASP A 64 -11.93 8.09 12.61
C ASP A 64 -10.49 7.61 12.49
N ILE A 65 -9.56 8.53 12.24
CA ILE A 65 -8.13 8.22 12.23
C ILE A 65 -7.66 7.73 13.60
N ARG A 66 -8.00 8.44 14.68
CA ARG A 66 -7.65 8.02 16.05
C ARG A 66 -8.26 6.67 16.42
N ASN A 67 -9.50 6.40 16.03
CA ASN A 67 -10.16 5.11 16.24
C ASN A 67 -9.46 3.99 15.44
N THR A 68 -9.04 4.28 14.22
CA THR A 68 -8.28 3.33 13.39
C THR A 68 -6.93 3.00 14.00
N ILE A 69 -6.20 4.00 14.50
CA ILE A 69 -4.93 3.81 15.22
C ILE A 69 -5.12 2.95 16.46
N LYS A 70 -6.18 3.21 17.26
CA LYS A 70 -6.49 2.41 18.46
C LYS A 70 -6.79 0.95 18.11
N ARG A 71 -7.56 0.70 17.05
CA ARG A 71 -7.86 -0.66 16.59
C ARG A 71 -6.63 -1.38 16.05
N ALA A 72 -5.76 -0.67 15.35
CA ALA A 72 -4.54 -1.21 14.79
C ALA A 72 -3.45 -1.46 15.84
N ALA A 73 -3.51 -0.84 17.01
CA ALA A 73 -2.49 -0.98 18.04
C ALA A 73 -2.25 -2.44 18.50
N GLN A 74 -3.27 -3.28 18.38
CA GLN A 74 -3.19 -4.72 18.73
C GLN A 74 -2.87 -5.62 17.51
N LYS A 75 -2.77 -5.04 16.30
CA LYS A 75 -2.50 -5.79 15.07
C LYS A 75 -1.02 -5.69 14.73
N CYS A 76 -0.35 -6.83 14.63
CA CYS A 76 1.02 -6.90 14.19
C CYS A 76 1.09 -6.98 12.65
N CYS A 77 2.04 -6.29 12.08
CA CYS A 77 2.37 -6.41 10.68
C CYS A 77 3.00 -7.78 10.43
N PHE A 78 2.43 -8.59 9.55
CA PHE A 78 2.97 -9.93 9.27
C PHE A 78 4.31 -9.90 8.53
N VAL A 79 4.72 -8.72 8.01
CA VAL A 79 5.98 -8.52 7.30
C VAL A 79 7.10 -8.13 8.26
N CYS A 80 6.94 -7.04 9.01
CA CYS A 80 7.99 -6.53 9.90
C CYS A 80 7.84 -6.95 11.37
N GLY A 81 6.72 -7.58 11.75
CA GLY A 81 6.44 -7.98 13.13
C GLY A 81 5.98 -6.87 14.08
N GLU A 82 6.13 -5.60 13.69
CA GLU A 82 5.77 -4.46 14.53
C GLU A 82 4.26 -4.28 14.63
N SER A 83 3.80 -3.81 15.79
CA SER A 83 2.39 -3.49 16.03
C SER A 83 1.94 -2.22 15.31
N GLY A 84 0.62 -2.04 15.16
CA GLY A 84 0.04 -0.85 14.56
C GLY A 84 -0.25 -0.97 13.07
N ALA A 85 -0.37 -2.19 12.55
CA ALA A 85 -0.74 -2.45 11.16
C ALA A 85 -2.18 -2.00 10.89
N THR A 86 -2.36 -0.98 10.06
CA THR A 86 -3.66 -0.36 9.78
C THR A 86 -4.40 -0.97 8.60
N ILE A 87 -3.73 -1.79 7.80
CA ILE A 87 -4.28 -2.42 6.61
C ILE A 87 -4.42 -3.92 6.87
N THR A 88 -5.62 -4.46 6.64
CA THR A 88 -5.91 -5.89 6.78
C THR A 88 -6.36 -6.44 5.43
N CYS A 89 -5.93 -7.66 5.11
CA CYS A 89 -6.36 -8.37 3.92
C CYS A 89 -7.89 -8.43 3.85
N ARG A 90 -8.44 -8.19 2.66
CA ARG A 90 -9.89 -8.10 2.45
C ARG A 90 -10.56 -9.45 2.20
N GLU A 91 -9.77 -10.51 2.08
CA GLU A 91 -10.32 -11.86 1.93
C GLU A 91 -11.04 -12.29 3.21
N MET A 92 -12.20 -12.92 3.04
CA MET A 92 -13.03 -13.38 4.14
C MET A 92 -12.28 -14.45 4.95
N GLY A 93 -12.18 -14.24 6.26
CA GLY A 93 -11.45 -15.16 7.15
C GLY A 93 -9.94 -14.92 7.22
N CYS A 94 -9.39 -13.97 6.46
CA CYS A 94 -7.98 -13.59 6.56
C CYS A 94 -7.80 -12.40 7.51
N ASP A 95 -6.94 -12.56 8.50
CA ASP A 95 -6.61 -11.57 9.52
C ASP A 95 -5.25 -10.91 9.33
N ARG A 96 -4.51 -11.28 8.26
CA ARG A 96 -3.19 -10.70 7.97
C ARG A 96 -3.27 -9.21 7.80
N SER A 97 -2.51 -8.51 8.65
CA SER A 97 -2.45 -7.05 8.65
C SER A 97 -1.03 -6.58 8.35
N PHE A 98 -0.88 -5.42 7.74
CA PHE A 98 0.41 -4.88 7.37
C PHE A 98 0.44 -3.35 7.36
N HIS A 99 1.64 -2.80 7.41
CA HIS A 99 1.87 -1.37 7.15
C HIS A 99 2.02 -1.15 5.64
N LEU A 100 1.56 -0.02 5.13
CA LEU A 100 1.68 0.29 3.70
C LEU A 100 3.12 0.21 3.18
N PRO A 101 4.14 0.78 3.86
CA PRO A 101 5.53 0.64 3.42
C PRO A 101 6.05 -0.80 3.37
N CYS A 102 5.41 -1.73 4.07
CA CYS A 102 5.77 -3.14 4.08
C CYS A 102 5.05 -3.94 2.98
N ALA A 103 4.11 -3.32 2.26
CA ALA A 103 3.27 -4.02 1.29
C ALA A 103 4.08 -4.65 0.15
N VAL A 104 5.06 -3.95 -0.39
CA VAL A 104 5.90 -4.43 -1.50
C VAL A 104 6.71 -5.65 -1.06
N GLU A 105 7.42 -5.55 0.07
CA GLU A 105 8.22 -6.64 0.63
C GLU A 105 7.36 -7.86 0.99
N GLY A 106 6.15 -7.61 1.54
CA GLY A 106 5.19 -8.66 1.90
C GLY A 106 4.42 -9.23 0.71
N GLY A 107 4.69 -8.79 -0.51
CA GLY A 107 3.96 -9.21 -1.71
C GLY A 107 2.46 -8.87 -1.66
N CYS A 108 2.09 -7.85 -0.89
CA CYS A 108 0.71 -7.40 -0.77
C CYS A 108 0.29 -6.56 -1.98
N VAL A 109 -1.00 -6.49 -2.21
CA VAL A 109 -1.61 -5.67 -3.26
C VAL A 109 -2.55 -4.67 -2.63
N THR A 110 -2.43 -3.42 -3.04
CA THR A 110 -3.32 -2.31 -2.67
C THR A 110 -3.95 -1.76 -3.95
N GLN A 111 -5.28 -1.71 -4.00
CA GLN A 111 -6.01 -1.29 -5.20
C GLN A 111 -6.46 0.17 -5.05
N PHE A 112 -6.01 1.06 -5.96
CA PHE A 112 -6.36 2.48 -5.97
C PHE A 112 -7.72 2.78 -6.59
N PHE A 113 -8.63 1.83 -6.60
CA PHE A 113 -9.97 1.99 -7.17
C PHE A 113 -11.06 1.34 -6.29
N GLY A 114 -12.29 1.70 -6.57
CA GLY A 114 -13.47 1.17 -5.88
C GLY A 114 -13.43 1.43 -4.38
N LEU A 115 -13.38 0.38 -3.59
CA LEU A 115 -13.36 0.46 -2.12
C LEU A 115 -11.93 0.44 -1.54
N TYR A 116 -10.91 0.70 -2.35
CA TYR A 116 -9.48 0.67 -1.94
C TYR A 116 -9.13 -0.60 -1.17
N ARG A 117 -9.47 -1.75 -1.77
CA ARG A 117 -9.24 -3.06 -1.16
C ARG A 117 -7.76 -3.41 -1.17
N SER A 118 -7.33 -4.09 -0.11
CA SER A 118 -5.96 -4.58 0.01
C SER A 118 -5.95 -6.09 0.25
N PHE A 119 -4.96 -6.78 -0.28
CA PHE A 119 -4.85 -8.22 -0.19
C PHE A 119 -3.43 -8.62 0.19
N CYS A 120 -3.28 -9.67 0.99
CA CYS A 120 -1.98 -10.27 1.27
C CYS A 120 -1.49 -11.08 0.06
N TRP A 121 -0.25 -11.54 0.10
CA TRP A 121 0.39 -12.29 -0.98
C TRP A 121 -0.39 -13.57 -1.39
N GLU A 122 -1.11 -14.19 -0.49
CA GLU A 122 -1.89 -15.41 -0.74
C GLU A 122 -3.22 -15.12 -1.46
N HIS A 123 -3.83 -13.97 -1.18
CA HIS A 123 -5.15 -13.60 -1.68
C HIS A 123 -5.10 -12.50 -2.74
N ARG A 124 -3.97 -12.38 -3.43
CA ARG A 124 -3.83 -11.40 -4.53
C ARG A 124 -4.83 -11.67 -5.63
N PRO A 125 -5.58 -10.66 -6.10
CA PRO A 125 -6.47 -10.82 -7.24
C PRO A 125 -5.69 -11.26 -8.48
N GLN A 126 -6.17 -12.28 -9.15
CA GLN A 126 -5.59 -12.75 -10.40
C GLN A 126 -6.51 -12.39 -11.56
N GLN A 127 -5.93 -12.06 -12.70
CA GLN A 127 -6.69 -11.91 -13.93
C GLN A 127 -7.04 -13.30 -14.46
N THR A 128 -8.33 -13.53 -14.70
CA THR A 128 -8.77 -14.72 -15.44
C THR A 128 -8.49 -14.48 -16.93
N VAL A 129 -7.64 -15.29 -17.53
CA VAL A 129 -7.30 -15.21 -18.94
C VAL A 129 -7.70 -16.52 -19.61
N ASP A 130 -8.49 -16.42 -20.68
CA ASP A 130 -9.02 -17.57 -21.42
C ASP A 130 -7.99 -18.25 -22.33
N ALA A 131 -6.82 -17.65 -22.53
CA ALA A 131 -5.77 -18.17 -23.39
C ALA A 131 -4.38 -18.07 -22.73
N ALA A 132 -3.65 -19.18 -22.76
CA ALA A 132 -2.21 -19.15 -22.47
C ALA A 132 -1.48 -18.44 -23.63
N PRO A 133 -0.36 -17.74 -23.36
CA PRO A 133 0.43 -17.14 -24.42
C PRO A 133 1.01 -18.23 -25.34
N ASP A 134 0.74 -18.13 -26.62
CA ASP A 134 1.36 -18.97 -27.64
C ASP A 134 2.74 -18.37 -27.97
N GLY A 135 3.80 -18.88 -27.33
CA GLY A 135 5.17 -18.49 -27.60
C GLY A 135 5.72 -17.37 -26.71
N ASP A 136 6.84 -16.79 -27.14
CA ASP A 136 7.56 -15.74 -26.44
C ASP A 136 6.73 -14.45 -26.36
N THR A 137 6.07 -14.22 -25.23
CA THR A 137 5.33 -12.99 -24.98
C THR A 137 6.20 -11.94 -24.36
N THR A 138 6.27 -10.79 -25.00
CA THR A 138 7.06 -9.64 -24.58
C THR A 138 6.15 -8.57 -23.97
N CYS A 139 6.56 -8.02 -22.84
CA CYS A 139 5.89 -6.87 -22.24
C CYS A 139 6.02 -5.66 -23.17
N LEU A 140 4.90 -5.04 -23.54
CA LEU A 140 4.90 -3.89 -24.44
C LEU A 140 5.47 -2.61 -23.82
N ILE A 141 5.74 -2.61 -22.51
CA ILE A 141 6.29 -1.44 -21.80
C ILE A 141 7.80 -1.54 -21.65
N CYS A 142 8.32 -2.61 -21.06
CA CYS A 142 9.77 -2.77 -20.84
C CYS A 142 10.48 -3.61 -21.90
N LEU A 143 9.77 -4.24 -22.83
CA LEU A 143 10.26 -5.09 -23.91
C LEU A 143 11.00 -6.37 -23.44
N GLU A 144 10.81 -6.76 -22.19
CA GLU A 144 11.31 -8.00 -21.63
C GLU A 144 10.26 -9.12 -21.69
N LEU A 145 10.70 -10.37 -21.62
CA LEU A 145 9.80 -11.53 -21.62
C LEU A 145 8.90 -11.54 -20.37
N VAL A 146 7.61 -11.76 -20.58
CA VAL A 146 6.61 -11.81 -19.50
C VAL A 146 6.57 -13.17 -18.79
N GLY A 147 7.19 -14.19 -19.38
CA GLY A 147 7.16 -15.57 -18.89
C GLY A 147 6.03 -16.41 -19.46
N ASP A 148 6.21 -17.71 -19.43
CA ASP A 148 5.36 -18.70 -20.14
C ASP A 148 4.12 -19.11 -19.36
N SER A 149 3.99 -18.66 -18.10
CA SER A 149 2.92 -19.11 -17.23
C SER A 149 2.04 -17.98 -16.74
N MET A 150 0.76 -18.29 -16.62
CA MET A 150 -0.20 -17.45 -15.92
C MET A 150 0.22 -17.25 -14.48
N SER A 151 0.67 -16.05 -14.14
CA SER A 151 1.10 -15.69 -12.80
C SER A 151 0.46 -14.37 -12.37
N TYR A 152 0.53 -14.06 -11.11
CA TYR A 152 0.13 -12.74 -10.61
C TYR A 152 0.89 -11.60 -11.32
N GLY A 153 2.15 -11.83 -11.70
CA GLY A 153 3.00 -10.85 -12.38
C GLY A 153 2.65 -10.59 -13.84
N THR A 154 1.81 -11.44 -14.43
CA THR A 154 1.47 -11.41 -15.86
C THR A 154 0.09 -10.79 -16.08
N MET A 155 -0.01 -9.86 -17.00
CA MET A 155 -1.28 -9.26 -17.41
C MET A 155 -1.45 -9.26 -18.92
N VAL A 156 -2.67 -9.51 -19.37
CA VAL A 156 -3.06 -9.43 -20.78
C VAL A 156 -4.11 -8.34 -20.98
N CYS A 157 -4.05 -7.65 -22.10
CA CYS A 157 -5.08 -6.69 -22.46
C CYS A 157 -6.44 -7.37 -22.61
N PRO A 158 -7.47 -6.98 -21.83
CA PRO A 158 -8.78 -7.62 -21.89
C PRO A 158 -9.53 -7.34 -23.20
N ALA A 159 -9.15 -6.29 -23.92
CA ALA A 159 -9.79 -5.90 -25.17
C ALA A 159 -9.25 -6.70 -26.37
N CYS A 160 -7.93 -6.69 -26.59
CA CYS A 160 -7.33 -7.35 -27.75
C CYS A 160 -6.88 -8.79 -27.47
N LYS A 161 -6.64 -9.14 -26.19
CA LYS A 161 -6.14 -10.46 -25.74
C LYS A 161 -4.76 -10.87 -26.29
N HIS A 162 -4.04 -9.94 -26.92
CA HIS A 162 -2.74 -10.18 -27.55
C HIS A 162 -1.61 -9.35 -26.95
N ALA A 163 -1.93 -8.22 -26.29
CA ALA A 163 -0.94 -7.37 -25.65
C ALA A 163 -0.68 -7.87 -24.24
N TRP A 164 0.60 -8.17 -23.94
CA TRP A 164 1.04 -8.70 -22.68
C TRP A 164 1.88 -7.69 -21.91
N PHE A 165 1.82 -7.72 -20.59
CA PHE A 165 2.49 -6.79 -19.71
C PHE A 165 2.95 -7.47 -18.43
N HIS A 166 4.06 -7.02 -17.85
CA HIS A 166 4.28 -7.25 -16.44
C HIS A 166 3.31 -6.38 -15.63
N ARG A 167 2.75 -6.94 -14.59
CA ARG A 167 1.88 -6.17 -13.68
C ARG A 167 2.60 -4.95 -13.11
N SER A 168 3.87 -5.07 -12.74
CA SER A 168 4.71 -3.99 -12.23
C SER A 168 4.97 -2.86 -13.23
N CYS A 169 4.83 -3.12 -14.52
CA CYS A 169 5.00 -2.10 -15.55
C CYS A 169 3.72 -1.29 -15.79
N ILE A 170 2.54 -1.88 -15.54
CA ILE A 170 1.24 -1.26 -15.83
C ILE A 170 0.55 -0.72 -14.56
N GLN A 171 0.95 -1.14 -13.40
CA GLN A 171 0.41 -0.76 -12.10
C GLN A 171 1.37 0.23 -11.43
#